data_b1475d31ad0ff706f02951f9b28f23c1
#
_entry.id   b1475d31ad0ff706f02951f9b28f23c1
#
_cell.length_a   1.000
_cell.length_b   1.000
_cell.length_c   1.000
_cell.angle_alpha   90.00
_cell.angle_beta   90.00
_cell.angle_gamma   90.00
#
_symmetry.space_group_name_H-M   'P 1'
#
loop_
_entity.id
_entity.type
_entity.pdbx_description
1 polymer ?
#
loop_
_entity_poly.entity_id
_entity_poly.type
_entity_poly.pdbx_seq_one_letter_code
_entity_poly.pdbx_strand_id
1 'polypeptide(L)'
;MSKLLIIQIVQSVVLIVVSYVVYRVLYGIIIKSIEKLGKEFKMKNTVRLILGTIVALIALMVLLNIWRISLLPYLTAFGVTGFIVGLAFQEPLSNFMSGILVLLTRKLKEGDVIEIDGITGKVEVVNYNHTLLKTFDGKSVIIPNRQVWSQKVTNYWPGPVRRVSMKVSVSYNSDLSKVLGVLRKCIDDEPLVEKQGVSNFVAFSGFSSSSIDFDVLFWVKRENYFDAINALAERIKKEFETQGITIPFPQIDVHLKGR
;
A
#
# COMPACT_ATOMS: atom_id res chain seq x y z
N MET A 1 5.33 35.35 59.43
CA MET A 1 5.88 34.62 58.26
C MET A 1 5.85 33.12 58.56
N SER A 2 5.10 32.53 58.41
CA SER A 2 3.81 32.08 58.14
C SER A 2 3.82 30.61 57.76
N LYS A 3 3.08 29.82 58.49
CA LYS A 3 2.84 28.37 58.26
C LYS A 3 2.67 28.08 56.74
N LEU A 4 2.10 29.02 56.00
CA LEU A 4 1.87 28.92 54.54
C LEU A 4 3.18 28.85 53.74
N LEU A 5 4.19 29.63 54.10
CA LEU A 5 5.50 29.62 53.39
C LEU A 5 6.26 28.31 53.64
N ILE A 6 6.17 27.79 54.86
CA ILE A 6 6.77 26.47 55.22
C ILE A 6 6.09 25.38 54.40
N ILE A 7 4.76 25.41 54.29
CA ILE A 7 4.01 24.43 53.47
C ILE A 7 4.44 24.49 52.02
N GLN A 8 4.55 25.67 51.42
CA GLN A 8 5.00 25.85 50.03
C GLN A 8 6.41 25.30 49.81
N ILE A 9 7.34 25.56 50.73
CA ILE A 9 8.70 25.02 50.64
C ILE A 9 8.70 23.50 50.72
N VAL A 10 7.96 22.91 51.66
CA VAL A 10 7.86 21.45 51.80
C VAL A 10 7.25 20.83 50.51
N GLN A 11 6.18 21.41 49.99
CA GLN A 11 5.57 20.96 48.74
C GLN A 11 6.54 21.06 47.55
N SER A 12 7.35 22.11 47.45
CA SER A 12 8.36 22.28 46.43
C SER A 12 9.45 21.20 46.51
N VAL A 13 9.93 20.88 47.70
CA VAL A 13 10.92 19.82 47.91
C VAL A 13 10.34 18.44 47.55
N VAL A 14 9.12 18.16 47.99
CA VAL A 14 8.42 16.90 47.64
C VAL A 14 8.25 16.79 46.15
N LEU A 15 7.84 17.89 45.47
CA LEU A 15 7.68 17.93 44.00
C LEU A 15 8.99 17.58 43.29
N ILE A 16 10.14 18.15 43.70
CA ILE A 16 11.44 17.86 43.09
C ILE A 16 11.80 16.39 43.24
N VAL A 17 11.62 15.83 44.44
CA VAL A 17 11.90 14.41 44.71
C VAL A 17 10.99 13.51 43.84
N VAL A 18 9.69 13.78 43.83
CA VAL A 18 8.72 13.02 43.02
C VAL A 18 9.05 13.11 41.54
N SER A 19 9.33 14.29 41.00
CA SER A 19 9.71 14.49 39.61
C SER A 19 10.98 13.72 39.24
N TYR A 20 11.98 13.70 40.12
CA TYR A 20 13.19 12.91 39.89
C TYR A 20 12.91 11.39 39.88
N VAL A 21 12.07 10.91 40.80
CA VAL A 21 11.67 9.49 40.84
C VAL A 21 10.91 9.12 39.56
N VAL A 22 9.91 9.92 39.19
CA VAL A 22 9.13 9.72 37.95
C VAL A 22 10.05 9.67 36.74
N TYR A 23 10.98 10.65 36.60
CA TYR A 23 11.97 10.65 35.54
C TYR A 23 12.80 9.35 35.50
N ARG A 24 13.32 8.91 36.66
CA ARG A 24 14.13 7.68 36.75
C ARG A 24 13.36 6.43 36.37
N VAL A 25 12.10 6.32 36.82
CA VAL A 25 11.23 5.19 36.51
C VAL A 25 10.91 5.16 35.00
N LEU A 26 10.46 6.28 34.45
CA LEU A 26 10.12 6.36 33.02
C LEU A 26 11.34 6.09 32.14
N TYR A 27 12.49 6.69 32.45
CA TYR A 27 13.74 6.44 31.72
C TYR A 27 14.12 4.96 31.77
N GLY A 28 14.05 4.33 32.96
CA GLY A 28 14.35 2.91 33.11
C GLY A 28 13.42 1.99 32.30
N ILE A 29 12.10 2.28 32.29
CA ILE A 29 11.12 1.53 31.49
C ILE A 29 11.42 1.64 30.01
N ILE A 30 11.64 2.87 29.51
CA ILE A 30 11.91 3.12 28.09
C ILE A 30 13.18 2.39 27.64
N ILE A 31 14.28 2.54 28.36
CA ILE A 31 15.56 1.90 28.02
C ILE A 31 15.45 0.38 28.04
N LYS A 32 14.86 -0.20 29.09
CA LYS A 32 14.65 -1.66 29.17
C LYS A 32 13.79 -2.19 28.04
N SER A 33 12.76 -1.45 27.63
CA SER A 33 11.89 -1.84 26.52
C SER A 33 12.64 -1.84 25.17
N ILE A 34 13.52 -0.86 24.96
CA ILE A 34 14.33 -0.76 23.75
C ILE A 34 15.39 -1.86 23.70
N GLU A 35 16.06 -2.15 24.82
CA GLU A 35 17.08 -3.19 24.91
C GLU A 35 16.49 -4.60 24.66
N LYS A 36 15.25 -4.86 25.09
CA LYS A 36 14.54 -6.11 24.78
C LYS A 36 14.29 -6.33 23.26
N LEU A 37 14.26 -5.25 22.47
CA LEU A 37 14.10 -5.33 21.00
C LEU A 37 15.41 -5.64 20.27
N GLY A 38 16.51 -5.93 20.98
CA GLY A 38 17.78 -6.39 20.40
C GLY A 38 18.54 -5.32 19.59
N LYS A 39 18.16 -4.06 19.67
CA LYS A 39 18.83 -2.95 18.95
C LYS A 39 19.74 -2.18 19.90
N GLU A 40 21.03 -2.06 19.55
CA GLU A 40 21.92 -1.07 20.16
C GLU A 40 21.36 0.34 19.90
N PHE A 41 20.76 0.92 20.94
CA PHE A 41 20.14 2.24 20.80
C PHE A 41 21.19 3.35 21.02
N LYS A 42 21.75 3.84 19.92
CA LYS A 42 22.76 4.93 19.91
C LYS A 42 22.21 6.27 20.46
N MET A 43 20.88 6.41 20.61
CA MET A 43 20.24 7.66 21.01
C MET A 43 19.84 7.72 22.51
N LYS A 44 20.48 6.94 23.40
CA LYS A 44 20.17 6.96 24.85
C LYS A 44 20.25 8.38 25.45
N ASN A 45 21.24 9.17 25.03
CA ASN A 45 21.41 10.55 25.50
C ASN A 45 20.29 11.48 25.02
N THR A 46 19.80 11.30 23.79
CA THR A 46 18.69 12.09 23.24
C THR A 46 17.40 11.80 24.01
N VAL A 47 17.09 10.53 24.25
CA VAL A 47 15.92 10.14 25.08
C VAL A 47 16.03 10.71 26.50
N ARG A 48 17.22 10.63 27.10
CA ARG A 48 17.50 11.21 28.40
C ARG A 48 17.21 12.72 28.44
N LEU A 49 17.69 13.44 27.44
CA LEU A 49 17.51 14.89 27.33
C LEU A 49 16.03 15.27 27.15
N ILE A 50 15.36 14.65 26.18
CA ILE A 50 13.95 14.95 25.85
C ILE A 50 13.05 14.64 27.06
N LEU A 51 13.17 13.44 27.65
CA LEU A 51 12.37 13.05 28.83
C LEU A 51 12.65 13.96 30.00
N GLY A 52 13.93 14.28 30.28
CA GLY A 52 14.32 15.19 31.34
C GLY A 52 13.74 16.59 31.17
N THR A 53 13.77 17.13 29.92
CA THR A 53 13.16 18.43 29.63
C THR A 53 11.65 18.43 29.83
N ILE A 54 10.95 17.40 29.37
CA ILE A 54 9.49 17.28 29.55
C ILE A 54 9.13 17.23 31.04
N VAL A 55 9.79 16.38 31.81
CA VAL A 55 9.53 16.26 33.25
C VAL A 55 9.87 17.56 34.00
N ALA A 56 10.96 18.23 33.64
CA ALA A 56 11.34 19.53 34.19
C ALA A 56 10.32 20.63 33.90
N LEU A 57 9.79 20.69 32.68
CA LEU A 57 8.75 21.65 32.31
C LEU A 57 7.45 21.41 33.10
N ILE A 58 7.02 20.17 33.24
CA ILE A 58 5.84 19.82 34.05
C ILE A 58 6.07 20.17 35.51
N ALA A 59 7.22 19.84 36.07
CA ALA A 59 7.58 20.17 37.43
C ALA A 59 7.61 21.70 37.67
N LEU A 60 8.14 22.46 36.71
CA LEU A 60 8.13 23.92 36.76
C LEU A 60 6.70 24.50 36.79
N MET A 61 5.80 23.96 35.99
CA MET A 61 4.38 24.40 35.99
C MET A 61 3.71 24.12 37.34
N VAL A 62 3.93 22.94 37.93
CA VAL A 62 3.39 22.60 39.24
C VAL A 62 4.02 23.49 40.32
N LEU A 63 5.32 23.79 40.21
CA LEU A 63 6.02 24.67 41.16
C LEU A 63 5.42 26.08 41.11
N LEU A 64 5.20 26.65 39.91
CA LEU A 64 4.57 27.97 39.78
C LEU A 64 3.16 27.99 40.40
N ASN A 65 2.40 26.92 40.30
CA ASN A 65 1.08 26.79 40.90
C ASN A 65 1.18 26.75 42.47
N ILE A 66 2.14 26.04 43.02
CA ILE A 66 2.40 26.01 44.48
C ILE A 66 2.66 27.44 44.99
N TRP A 67 3.40 28.23 44.23
CA TRP A 67 3.74 29.61 44.54
C TRP A 67 2.67 30.62 44.16
N ARG A 68 1.48 30.15 43.72
CA ARG A 68 0.32 30.95 43.30
C ARG A 68 0.65 31.92 42.16
N ILE A 69 1.63 31.60 41.35
CA ILE A 69 1.95 32.39 40.15
C ILE A 69 0.96 31.96 39.05
N SER A 70 0.37 32.96 38.37
CA SER A 70 -0.57 32.67 37.29
C SER A 70 0.07 31.85 36.18
N LEU A 71 -0.52 30.68 35.86
CA LEU A 71 -0.04 29.79 34.79
C LEU A 71 -0.50 30.22 33.41
N LEU A 72 -1.49 31.11 33.32
CA LEU A 72 -2.12 31.48 32.05
C LEU A 72 -1.14 31.97 30.96
N PRO A 73 -0.16 32.87 31.26
CA PRO A 73 0.82 33.28 30.24
C PRO A 73 1.69 32.16 29.74
N TYR A 74 2.08 31.25 30.64
CA TYR A 74 2.92 30.09 30.29
C TYR A 74 2.13 29.06 29.49
N LEU A 75 0.88 28.79 29.86
CA LEU A 75 0.00 27.87 29.12
C LEU A 75 -0.26 28.39 27.70
N THR A 76 -0.44 29.72 27.54
CA THR A 76 -0.61 30.33 26.21
C THR A 76 0.67 30.15 25.37
N ALA A 77 1.84 30.47 25.93
CA ALA A 77 3.11 30.31 25.24
C ALA A 77 3.39 28.84 24.85
N PHE A 78 3.13 27.89 25.77
CA PHE A 78 3.25 26.46 25.48
C PHE A 78 2.22 25.97 24.48
N GLY A 79 1.01 26.52 24.47
CA GLY A 79 -0.03 26.21 23.51
C GLY A 79 0.39 26.57 22.10
N VAL A 80 0.89 27.79 21.88
CA VAL A 80 1.41 28.26 20.59
C VAL A 80 2.61 27.42 20.14
N THR A 81 3.60 27.22 21.05
CA THR A 81 4.77 26.42 20.73
C THR A 81 4.40 24.95 20.40
N GLY A 82 3.50 24.37 21.19
CA GLY A 82 2.99 23.00 20.97
C GLY A 82 2.25 22.85 19.65
N PHE A 83 1.49 23.87 19.24
CA PHE A 83 0.84 23.91 17.94
C PHE A 83 1.86 23.91 16.79
N ILE A 84 2.89 24.77 16.87
CA ILE A 84 3.96 24.82 15.85
C ILE A 84 4.71 23.47 15.76
N VAL A 85 5.07 22.90 16.92
CA VAL A 85 5.71 21.59 16.98
C VAL A 85 4.79 20.50 16.41
N GLY A 86 3.48 20.54 16.74
CA GLY A 86 2.48 19.63 16.20
C GLY A 86 2.39 19.68 14.67
N LEU A 87 2.42 20.88 14.09
CA LEU A 87 2.47 21.05 12.63
C LEU A 87 3.75 20.46 12.03
N ALA A 88 4.91 20.66 12.67
CA ALA A 88 6.18 20.11 12.20
C ALA A 88 6.20 18.57 12.23
N PHE A 89 5.48 17.95 13.17
CA PHE A 89 5.36 16.50 13.28
C PHE A 89 4.17 15.88 12.55
N GLN A 90 3.34 16.68 11.90
CA GLN A 90 2.11 16.22 11.25
C GLN A 90 2.37 15.12 10.22
N GLU A 91 3.38 15.29 9.37
CA GLU A 91 3.68 14.32 8.30
C GLU A 91 4.25 12.99 8.84
N PRO A 92 5.29 12.98 9.70
CA PRO A 92 5.76 11.76 10.33
C PRO A 92 4.67 10.99 11.08
N LEU A 93 3.84 11.70 11.86
CA LEU A 93 2.73 11.11 12.60
C LEU A 93 1.67 10.54 11.67
N SER A 94 1.32 11.25 10.58
CA SER A 94 0.38 10.79 9.57
C SER A 94 0.86 9.52 8.88
N ASN A 95 2.15 9.43 8.53
CA ASN A 95 2.73 8.22 7.95
C ASN A 95 2.69 7.04 8.91
N PHE A 96 3.01 7.27 10.18
CA PHE A 96 2.97 6.24 11.22
C PHE A 96 1.54 5.73 11.47
N MET A 97 0.59 6.64 11.64
CA MET A 97 -0.82 6.27 11.83
C MET A 97 -1.41 5.56 10.62
N SER A 98 -1.08 6.02 9.40
CA SER A 98 -1.48 5.34 8.16
C SER A 98 -0.89 3.94 8.08
N GLY A 99 0.36 3.73 8.49
CA GLY A 99 0.98 2.42 8.55
C GLY A 99 0.24 1.46 9.48
N ILE A 100 -0.13 1.93 10.67
CA ILE A 100 -0.95 1.15 11.60
C ILE A 100 -2.30 0.79 10.95
N LEU A 101 -2.96 1.74 10.29
CA LEU A 101 -4.24 1.50 9.63
C LEU A 101 -4.11 0.51 8.47
N VAL A 102 -3.07 0.60 7.64
CA VAL A 102 -2.79 -0.36 6.56
C VAL A 102 -2.63 -1.77 7.11
N LEU A 103 -1.88 -1.93 8.20
CA LEU A 103 -1.65 -3.23 8.85
C LEU A 103 -2.91 -3.79 9.52
N LEU A 104 -3.65 -2.97 10.27
CA LEU A 104 -4.86 -3.40 10.98
C LEU A 104 -5.99 -3.77 10.03
N THR A 105 -6.20 -2.98 8.98
CA THR A 105 -7.24 -3.23 7.97
C THR A 105 -6.85 -4.28 6.95
N ARG A 106 -5.58 -4.69 6.94
CA ARG A 106 -4.99 -5.57 5.94
C ARG A 106 -5.25 -5.08 4.51
N LYS A 107 -5.21 -3.75 4.32
CA LYS A 107 -5.38 -3.13 3.00
C LYS A 107 -4.36 -3.66 1.99
N LEU A 108 -3.15 -3.94 2.45
CA LEU A 108 -2.06 -4.60 1.72
C LEU A 108 -1.46 -5.71 2.57
N LYS A 109 -0.97 -6.74 1.90
CA LYS A 109 -0.23 -7.85 2.50
C LYS A 109 1.11 -8.01 1.80
N GLU A 110 2.10 -8.50 2.53
CA GLU A 110 3.37 -8.93 1.93
C GLU A 110 3.10 -10.00 0.87
N GLY A 111 3.72 -9.83 -0.28
CA GLY A 111 3.50 -10.67 -1.44
C GLY A 111 2.41 -10.20 -2.40
N ASP A 112 1.55 -9.24 -2.06
CA ASP A 112 0.59 -8.67 -3.01
C ASP A 112 1.30 -8.02 -4.19
N VAL A 113 0.70 -8.12 -5.37
CA VAL A 113 1.11 -7.35 -6.56
C VAL A 113 0.16 -6.19 -6.69
N ILE A 114 0.69 -5.00 -6.51
CA ILE A 114 -0.11 -3.77 -6.52
C ILE A 114 0.42 -2.75 -7.52
N GLU A 115 -0.48 -1.85 -7.89
CA GLU A 115 -0.14 -0.61 -8.59
C GLU A 115 -0.60 0.57 -7.74
N ILE A 116 0.29 1.51 -7.55
CA ILE A 116 0.06 2.77 -6.88
C ILE A 116 0.87 3.85 -7.60
N ASP A 117 0.21 4.96 -7.95
CA ASP A 117 0.83 6.10 -8.64
C ASP A 117 1.58 5.70 -9.93
N GLY A 118 1.02 4.74 -10.69
CA GLY A 118 1.63 4.21 -11.92
C GLY A 118 2.80 3.25 -11.71
N ILE A 119 3.17 2.97 -10.46
CA ILE A 119 4.25 2.03 -10.14
C ILE A 119 3.64 0.67 -9.80
N THR A 120 3.98 -0.33 -10.59
CA THR A 120 3.57 -1.72 -10.34
C THR A 120 4.70 -2.53 -9.73
N GLY A 121 4.40 -3.25 -8.65
CA GLY A 121 5.39 -4.08 -7.96
C GLY A 121 4.78 -5.05 -6.96
N LYS A 122 5.63 -5.92 -6.43
CA LYS A 122 5.30 -6.83 -5.34
C LYS A 122 5.61 -6.15 -4.01
N VAL A 123 4.68 -6.18 -3.06
CA VAL A 123 4.89 -5.73 -1.69
C VAL A 123 5.91 -6.65 -1.02
N GLU A 124 7.08 -6.11 -0.67
CA GLU A 124 8.11 -6.84 0.09
C GLU A 124 7.81 -6.79 1.59
N VAL A 125 7.57 -5.58 2.11
CA VAL A 125 7.27 -5.38 3.54
C VAL A 125 6.42 -4.13 3.74
N VAL A 126 5.56 -4.16 4.74
CA VAL A 126 4.80 -3.01 5.23
C VAL A 126 5.35 -2.64 6.60
N ASN A 127 6.14 -1.57 6.67
CA ASN A 127 6.65 -1.00 7.92
C ASN A 127 5.66 0.00 8.52
N TYR A 128 5.94 0.53 9.72
CA TYR A 128 5.06 1.51 10.38
C TYR A 128 4.96 2.86 9.66
N ASN A 129 5.99 3.30 8.91
CA ASN A 129 6.04 4.60 8.25
C ASN A 129 6.07 4.55 6.73
N HIS A 130 6.45 3.41 6.15
CA HIS A 130 6.54 3.20 4.71
C HIS A 130 6.26 1.75 4.33
N THR A 131 5.85 1.56 3.08
CA THR A 131 5.72 0.28 2.41
C THR A 131 6.82 0.15 1.37
N LEU A 132 7.49 -0.99 1.31
CA LEU A 132 8.52 -1.31 0.32
C LEU A 132 7.92 -2.16 -0.79
N LEU A 133 8.03 -1.68 -2.03
CA LEU A 133 7.67 -2.42 -3.23
C LEU A 133 8.93 -2.83 -3.99
N LYS A 134 8.91 -4.03 -4.55
CA LYS A 134 9.88 -4.48 -5.55
C LYS A 134 9.21 -4.57 -6.90
N THR A 135 9.68 -3.79 -7.86
CA THR A 135 9.20 -3.81 -9.24
C THR A 135 9.69 -5.05 -9.98
N PHE A 136 9.03 -5.41 -11.08
CA PHE A 136 9.41 -6.59 -11.86
C PHE A 136 10.73 -6.41 -12.62
N ASP A 137 11.21 -5.18 -12.79
CA ASP A 137 12.54 -4.87 -13.32
C ASP A 137 13.64 -4.77 -12.22
N GLY A 138 13.29 -5.18 -10.98
CA GLY A 138 14.24 -5.35 -9.87
C GLY A 138 14.49 -4.10 -9.02
N LYS A 139 13.80 -2.98 -9.25
CA LYS A 139 13.93 -1.77 -8.44
C LYS A 139 13.17 -1.89 -7.12
N SER A 140 13.72 -1.30 -6.05
CA SER A 140 13.04 -1.14 -4.77
C SER A 140 12.46 0.27 -4.66
N VAL A 141 11.16 0.37 -4.42
CA VAL A 141 10.45 1.65 -4.30
C VAL A 141 9.89 1.77 -2.89
N ILE A 142 10.27 2.85 -2.21
CA ILE A 142 9.79 3.16 -0.85
C ILE A 142 8.62 4.13 -0.97
N ILE A 143 7.46 3.72 -0.51
CA ILE A 143 6.23 4.52 -0.54
C ILE A 143 5.81 4.89 0.88
N PRO A 144 5.69 6.19 1.21
CA PRO A 144 5.16 6.63 2.50
C PRO A 144 3.75 6.06 2.76
N ASN A 145 3.49 5.54 3.95
CA ASN A 145 2.20 4.89 4.23
C ASN A 145 1.00 5.84 4.14
N ARG A 146 1.18 7.13 4.38
CA ARG A 146 0.15 8.13 4.13
C ARG A 146 -0.32 8.09 2.67
N GLN A 147 0.60 7.94 1.73
CA GLN A 147 0.29 7.83 0.30
C GLN A 147 -0.46 6.52 0.00
N VAL A 148 0.02 5.39 0.55
CA VAL A 148 -0.65 4.09 0.44
C VAL A 148 -2.08 4.13 0.98
N TRP A 149 -2.32 4.84 2.08
CA TRP A 149 -3.64 4.94 2.69
C TRP A 149 -4.59 5.85 1.92
N SER A 150 -4.11 7.01 1.49
CA SER A 150 -4.94 8.07 0.88
C SER A 150 -5.18 7.90 -0.61
N GLN A 151 -4.31 7.19 -1.32
CA GLN A 151 -4.43 6.99 -2.76
C GLN A 151 -5.21 5.74 -3.14
N LYS A 152 -5.59 5.69 -4.42
CA LYS A 152 -6.15 4.50 -5.06
C LYS A 152 -5.04 3.47 -5.26
N VAL A 153 -5.23 2.29 -4.70
CA VAL A 153 -4.34 1.15 -4.88
C VAL A 153 -5.08 0.07 -5.65
N THR A 154 -4.52 -0.37 -6.76
CA THR A 154 -5.02 -1.52 -7.51
C THR A 154 -4.26 -2.76 -7.05
N ASN A 155 -4.96 -3.74 -6.46
CA ASN A 155 -4.40 -5.06 -6.17
C ASN A 155 -4.72 -5.99 -7.34
N TYR A 156 -3.69 -6.49 -8.01
CA TYR A 156 -3.86 -7.37 -9.16
C TYR A 156 -4.26 -8.80 -8.80
N TRP A 157 -4.05 -9.21 -7.53
CA TRP A 157 -4.34 -10.54 -7.04
C TRP A 157 -5.07 -10.50 -5.69
N PRO A 158 -6.30 -9.95 -5.65
CA PRO A 158 -7.08 -9.90 -4.40
C PRO A 158 -7.55 -11.27 -3.93
N GLY A 159 -7.55 -12.26 -4.82
CA GLY A 159 -7.96 -13.63 -4.60
C GLY A 159 -7.01 -14.65 -5.26
N PRO A 160 -7.35 -15.95 -5.19
CA PRO A 160 -6.51 -17.03 -5.72
C PRO A 160 -6.45 -17.04 -7.25
N VAL A 161 -7.47 -16.48 -7.91
CA VAL A 161 -7.59 -16.45 -9.38
C VAL A 161 -7.83 -15.03 -9.87
N ARG A 162 -7.42 -14.77 -11.12
CA ARG A 162 -7.62 -13.50 -11.80
C ARG A 162 -8.13 -13.74 -13.20
N ARG A 163 -9.06 -12.88 -13.66
CA ARG A 163 -9.53 -12.91 -15.04
C ARG A 163 -8.53 -12.24 -15.98
N VAL A 164 -8.21 -12.93 -17.06
CA VAL A 164 -7.45 -12.43 -18.21
C VAL A 164 -8.45 -12.05 -19.29
N SER A 165 -8.14 -11.00 -20.05
CA SER A 165 -8.81 -10.66 -21.31
C SER A 165 -7.78 -10.75 -22.41
N MET A 166 -8.00 -11.63 -23.40
CA MET A 166 -7.16 -11.80 -24.57
C MET A 166 -7.98 -11.39 -25.79
N LYS A 167 -7.50 -10.44 -26.56
CA LYS A 167 -8.12 -10.06 -27.82
C LYS A 167 -7.69 -11.00 -28.93
N VAL A 168 -8.66 -11.52 -29.70
CA VAL A 168 -8.45 -12.38 -30.85
C VAL A 168 -9.19 -11.79 -32.04
N SER A 169 -8.49 -11.65 -33.17
CA SER A 169 -9.00 -11.02 -34.37
C SER A 169 -9.11 -12.03 -35.50
N VAL A 170 -10.22 -12.01 -36.25
CA VAL A 170 -10.46 -12.89 -37.41
C VAL A 170 -10.86 -12.07 -38.66
N SER A 171 -10.68 -12.67 -39.84
CA SER A 171 -11.09 -12.05 -41.09
C SER A 171 -12.60 -11.83 -41.15
N TYR A 172 -13.05 -10.79 -41.90
CA TYR A 172 -14.45 -10.51 -42.18
C TYR A 172 -15.18 -11.68 -42.91
N ASN A 173 -14.44 -12.53 -43.58
CA ASN A 173 -14.99 -13.70 -44.29
C ASN A 173 -15.18 -14.91 -43.36
N SER A 174 -14.85 -14.81 -42.09
CA SER A 174 -14.98 -15.91 -41.16
C SER A 174 -16.42 -16.09 -40.70
N ASP A 175 -16.86 -17.34 -40.50
CA ASP A 175 -18.11 -17.66 -39.87
C ASP A 175 -18.01 -17.41 -38.34
N LEU A 176 -18.75 -16.42 -37.88
CA LEU A 176 -18.69 -15.99 -36.47
C LEU A 176 -19.15 -17.08 -35.52
N SER A 177 -20.13 -17.89 -35.88
CA SER A 177 -20.63 -19.01 -35.06
C SER A 177 -19.58 -20.08 -34.91
N LYS A 178 -18.87 -20.39 -35.99
CA LYS A 178 -17.74 -21.32 -35.97
C LYS A 178 -16.59 -20.79 -35.13
N VAL A 179 -16.22 -19.52 -35.28
CA VAL A 179 -15.17 -18.85 -34.49
C VAL A 179 -15.49 -18.93 -32.97
N LEU A 180 -16.70 -18.57 -32.59
CA LEU A 180 -17.15 -18.64 -31.21
C LEU A 180 -17.06 -20.05 -30.64
N GLY A 181 -17.48 -21.05 -31.43
CA GLY A 181 -17.38 -22.46 -31.02
C GLY A 181 -15.96 -22.93 -30.80
N VAL A 182 -15.04 -22.59 -31.73
CA VAL A 182 -13.62 -22.93 -31.63
C VAL A 182 -12.96 -22.25 -30.44
N LEU A 183 -13.20 -20.96 -30.22
CA LEU A 183 -12.61 -20.22 -29.09
C LEU A 183 -13.10 -20.78 -27.75
N ARG A 184 -14.39 -21.11 -27.61
CA ARG A 184 -14.94 -21.73 -26.39
C ARG A 184 -14.27 -23.09 -26.15
N LYS A 185 -14.17 -23.92 -27.17
CA LYS A 185 -13.49 -25.22 -27.08
C LYS A 185 -12.03 -25.06 -26.63
N CYS A 186 -11.30 -24.08 -27.18
CA CYS A 186 -9.91 -23.81 -26.77
C CYS A 186 -9.79 -23.48 -25.27
N ILE A 187 -10.74 -22.69 -24.73
CA ILE A 187 -10.79 -22.40 -23.29
C ILE A 187 -11.07 -23.66 -22.47
N ASP A 188 -12.07 -24.46 -22.92
CA ASP A 188 -12.50 -25.66 -22.20
C ASP A 188 -11.45 -26.76 -22.20
N ASP A 189 -10.67 -26.86 -23.25
CA ASP A 189 -9.60 -27.86 -23.40
C ASP A 189 -8.26 -27.44 -22.76
N GLU A 190 -8.14 -26.15 -22.32
CA GLU A 190 -6.88 -25.68 -21.71
C GLU A 190 -6.81 -25.99 -20.22
N PRO A 191 -5.82 -26.84 -19.79
CA PRO A 191 -5.72 -27.26 -18.40
C PRO A 191 -5.35 -26.15 -17.40
N LEU A 192 -4.63 -25.12 -17.88
CA LEU A 192 -4.17 -24.00 -17.02
C LEU A 192 -5.26 -22.95 -16.78
N VAL A 193 -6.38 -23.05 -17.49
CA VAL A 193 -7.56 -22.22 -17.29
C VAL A 193 -8.39 -22.76 -16.14
N GLU A 194 -8.72 -21.92 -15.16
CA GLU A 194 -9.58 -22.28 -14.04
C GLU A 194 -11.04 -22.38 -14.49
N LYS A 195 -11.72 -23.44 -14.07
CA LYS A 195 -13.11 -23.75 -14.48
C LYS A 195 -14.07 -23.83 -13.30
N GLN A 196 -13.54 -24.07 -12.10
CA GLN A 196 -14.37 -24.24 -10.91
C GLN A 196 -14.71 -22.91 -10.26
N GLY A 197 -16.02 -22.66 -10.08
CA GLY A 197 -16.49 -21.46 -9.39
C GLY A 197 -16.30 -20.14 -10.16
N VAL A 198 -15.94 -20.20 -11.46
CA VAL A 198 -15.72 -19.03 -12.32
C VAL A 198 -16.39 -19.22 -13.69
N SER A 199 -16.68 -18.11 -14.38
CA SER A 199 -17.23 -18.14 -15.73
C SER A 199 -16.18 -17.66 -16.72
N ASN A 200 -15.85 -18.57 -17.67
CA ASN A 200 -15.06 -18.26 -18.84
C ASN A 200 -15.99 -18.04 -20.03
N PHE A 201 -15.75 -17.04 -20.85
CA PHE A 201 -16.61 -16.79 -22.00
C PHE A 201 -15.89 -16.03 -23.11
N VAL A 202 -16.44 -16.13 -24.30
CA VAL A 202 -16.01 -15.39 -25.47
C VAL A 202 -17.09 -14.39 -25.83
N ALA A 203 -16.72 -13.13 -25.98
CA ALA A 203 -17.61 -12.05 -26.38
C ALA A 203 -17.15 -11.44 -27.70
N PHE A 204 -18.11 -11.07 -28.56
CA PHE A 204 -17.84 -10.18 -29.68
C PHE A 204 -17.43 -8.81 -29.10
N SER A 205 -16.31 -8.28 -29.58
CA SER A 205 -15.74 -7.00 -29.10
C SER A 205 -16.02 -5.85 -30.06
N GLY A 206 -15.99 -6.11 -31.36
CA GLY A 206 -16.26 -5.07 -32.35
C GLY A 206 -15.79 -5.41 -33.77
N PHE A 207 -16.12 -4.50 -34.68
CA PHE A 207 -15.60 -4.50 -36.05
C PHE A 207 -14.46 -3.49 -36.14
N SER A 208 -13.26 -3.97 -36.44
CA SER A 208 -12.05 -3.16 -36.66
C SER A 208 -11.81 -2.93 -38.17
N SER A 209 -10.85 -2.08 -38.52
CA SER A 209 -10.58 -1.69 -39.92
C SER A 209 -10.30 -2.88 -40.85
N SER A 210 -9.75 -3.98 -40.34
CA SER A 210 -9.38 -5.15 -41.13
C SER A 210 -9.76 -6.48 -40.49
N SER A 211 -10.48 -6.45 -39.36
CA SER A 211 -10.80 -7.64 -38.57
C SER A 211 -12.13 -7.53 -37.83
N ILE A 212 -12.67 -8.69 -37.48
CA ILE A 212 -13.70 -8.84 -36.44
C ILE A 212 -13.02 -9.31 -35.18
N ASP A 213 -13.24 -8.58 -34.08
CA ASP A 213 -12.54 -8.79 -32.85
C ASP A 213 -13.42 -9.47 -31.80
N PHE A 214 -12.80 -10.40 -31.06
CA PHE A 214 -13.40 -11.10 -29.93
C PHE A 214 -12.55 -10.91 -28.70
N ASP A 215 -13.20 -10.75 -27.53
CA ASP A 215 -12.56 -10.82 -26.22
C ASP A 215 -12.74 -12.24 -25.65
N VAL A 216 -11.63 -12.90 -25.46
CA VAL A 216 -11.54 -14.22 -24.81
C VAL A 216 -11.25 -13.96 -23.33
N LEU A 217 -12.25 -14.20 -22.47
CA LEU A 217 -12.18 -13.92 -21.04
C LEU A 217 -12.11 -15.20 -20.26
N PHE A 218 -11.01 -15.41 -19.54
CA PHE A 218 -10.75 -16.63 -18.81
C PHE A 218 -10.03 -16.36 -17.50
N TRP A 219 -10.21 -17.25 -16.53
CA TRP A 219 -9.62 -17.13 -15.21
C TRP A 219 -8.43 -18.04 -15.06
N VAL A 220 -7.39 -17.55 -14.36
CA VAL A 220 -6.14 -18.28 -14.14
C VAL A 220 -5.65 -18.11 -12.72
N LYS A 221 -4.93 -19.09 -12.21
CA LYS A 221 -4.18 -18.98 -10.97
C LYS A 221 -2.93 -18.13 -11.17
N ARG A 222 -2.46 -17.53 -10.08
CA ARG A 222 -1.32 -16.61 -10.13
C ARG A 222 -0.05 -17.26 -10.69
N GLU A 223 0.25 -18.47 -10.27
CA GLU A 223 1.41 -19.25 -10.71
C GLU A 223 1.41 -19.53 -12.21
N ASN A 224 0.22 -19.68 -12.81
CA ASN A 224 0.04 -20.06 -14.21
C ASN A 224 -0.26 -18.88 -15.14
N TYR A 225 -0.15 -17.64 -14.66
CA TYR A 225 -0.66 -16.46 -15.38
C TYR A 225 -0.10 -16.33 -16.81
N PHE A 226 1.22 -16.36 -16.94
CA PHE A 226 1.87 -16.22 -18.25
C PHE A 226 1.79 -17.51 -19.06
N ASP A 227 1.94 -18.66 -18.43
CA ASP A 227 1.92 -19.96 -19.09
C ASP A 227 0.53 -20.25 -19.67
N ALA A 228 -0.54 -19.93 -18.95
CA ALA A 228 -1.90 -20.08 -19.46
C ALA A 228 -2.19 -19.17 -20.65
N ILE A 229 -1.70 -17.91 -20.65
CA ILE A 229 -1.85 -16.99 -21.77
C ILE A 229 -1.14 -17.55 -23.00
N ASN A 230 0.11 -18.00 -22.85
CA ASN A 230 0.90 -18.53 -23.96
C ASN A 230 0.29 -19.83 -24.50
N ALA A 231 -0.06 -20.78 -23.61
CA ALA A 231 -0.66 -22.05 -24.02
C ALA A 231 -1.99 -21.87 -24.75
N LEU A 232 -2.85 -20.98 -24.25
CA LEU A 232 -4.12 -20.68 -24.91
C LEU A 232 -3.93 -20.00 -26.27
N ALA A 233 -2.97 -19.06 -26.38
CA ALA A 233 -2.65 -18.41 -27.64
C ALA A 233 -2.16 -19.40 -28.72
N GLU A 234 -1.26 -20.32 -28.34
CA GLU A 234 -0.77 -21.38 -29.24
C GLU A 234 -1.89 -22.32 -29.66
N ARG A 235 -2.76 -22.72 -28.73
CA ARG A 235 -3.91 -23.58 -29.00
C ARG A 235 -4.89 -22.90 -29.98
N ILE A 236 -5.23 -21.64 -29.74
CA ILE A 236 -6.11 -20.86 -30.62
C ILE A 236 -5.53 -20.80 -32.03
N LYS A 237 -4.24 -20.47 -32.15
CA LYS A 237 -3.57 -20.41 -33.46
C LYS A 237 -3.65 -21.74 -34.20
N LYS A 238 -3.34 -22.84 -33.51
CA LYS A 238 -3.37 -24.20 -34.09
C LYS A 238 -4.79 -24.62 -34.52
N GLU A 239 -5.79 -24.36 -33.67
CA GLU A 239 -7.19 -24.69 -34.01
C GLU A 239 -7.70 -23.83 -35.19
N PHE A 240 -7.32 -22.55 -35.25
CA PHE A 240 -7.67 -21.68 -36.38
C PHE A 240 -7.08 -22.20 -37.70
N GLU A 241 -5.81 -22.59 -37.71
CA GLU A 241 -5.16 -23.19 -38.89
C GLU A 241 -5.90 -24.48 -39.31
N THR A 242 -6.24 -25.34 -38.36
CA THR A 242 -6.94 -26.61 -38.61
C THR A 242 -8.36 -26.38 -39.16
N GLN A 243 -9.04 -25.35 -38.66
CA GLN A 243 -10.43 -25.06 -39.05
C GLN A 243 -10.55 -24.08 -40.22
N GLY A 244 -9.45 -23.62 -40.78
CA GLY A 244 -9.44 -22.66 -41.89
C GLY A 244 -9.93 -21.26 -41.46
N ILE A 245 -9.78 -20.89 -40.22
CA ILE A 245 -10.08 -19.53 -39.72
C ILE A 245 -8.85 -18.68 -39.90
N THR A 246 -9.01 -17.57 -40.66
CA THR A 246 -7.89 -16.69 -41.02
C THR A 246 -7.73 -15.57 -40.01
N ILE A 247 -6.50 -15.41 -39.49
CA ILE A 247 -6.08 -14.20 -38.75
C ILE A 247 -5.65 -13.18 -39.82
N PRO A 248 -6.36 -12.04 -39.95
CA PRO A 248 -6.15 -11.15 -41.12
C PRO A 248 -4.88 -10.32 -40.93
N PHE A 249 -4.22 -10.09 -42.06
CA PHE A 249 -3.27 -8.98 -42.19
C PHE A 249 -4.04 -7.66 -42.44
N PRO A 250 -3.41 -6.49 -42.28
CA PRO A 250 -4.03 -5.23 -42.66
C PRO A 250 -4.52 -5.29 -44.14
N GLN A 251 -5.78 -4.94 -44.37
CA GLN A 251 -6.41 -4.93 -45.72
C GLN A 251 -6.47 -3.51 -46.22
N ILE A 252 -6.18 -3.33 -47.52
CA ILE A 252 -6.24 -2.03 -48.22
C ILE A 252 -6.95 -2.23 -49.55
N ASP A 253 -8.04 -1.50 -49.76
CA ASP A 253 -8.70 -1.43 -51.07
C ASP A 253 -8.02 -0.40 -51.94
N VAL A 254 -7.44 -0.84 -53.07
CA VAL A 254 -6.74 0.03 -54.01
C VAL A 254 -7.58 0.23 -55.27
N HIS A 255 -8.10 1.44 -55.45
CA HIS A 255 -8.81 1.82 -56.68
C HIS A 255 -7.84 2.45 -57.70
N LEU A 256 -7.44 1.69 -58.74
CA LEU A 256 -6.61 2.21 -59.81
C LEU A 256 -7.50 3.01 -60.75
N LYS A 257 -7.29 4.33 -60.88
CA LYS A 257 -7.88 5.14 -61.92
C LYS A 257 -7.05 4.94 -63.20
N GLY A 258 -7.60 4.22 -64.17
CA GLY A 258 -7.01 4.18 -65.52
C GLY A 258 -6.92 5.60 -66.14
N ARG A 259 -5.83 5.87 -66.82
CA ARG A 259 -5.69 7.08 -67.63
C ARG A 259 -6.56 6.97 -68.90
#